data_f7b3e406e891a8956c75cc860804a15c
#
_entry.id   f7b3e406e891a8956c75cc860804a15c
#
_cell.length_a   1.000
_cell.length_b   1.000
_cell.length_c   1.000
_cell.angle_alpha   90.00
_cell.angle_beta   90.00
_cell.angle_gamma   90.00
#
_symmetry.space_group_name_H-M   'P 1'
#
loop_
_entity.id
_entity.type
_entity.pdbx_description
1 polymer ?
#
loop_
_entity_poly.entity_id
_entity_poly.type
_entity_poly.pdbx_seq_one_letter_code
_entity_poly.pdbx_strand_id
1 'polypeptide(L)'
;MASPNQQEAQGTFSRDEMLALFNRRVNPIVSAAATLTVAQSGSICLLNAAAGILYTLPVITAADVGVNFRFIQTVTITGGAAKVITGAASSFLLGSVFQAIEATTPGANPGPKDFVFNGSTHVAISMNGTTSGGIIGTDFRVTALSPTQWFIQGYVKASGTIETPAATS
;
A
#
# COMPACT_ATOMS: atom_id res chain seq x y z
N MET A 1 41.25 38.42 2.38
CA MET A 1 39.85 38.62 1.90
C MET A 1 39.42 37.38 1.17
N ALA A 2 38.53 36.58 1.72
CA ALA A 2 37.99 35.40 1.05
C ALA A 2 37.05 35.86 -0.08
N SER A 3 37.20 35.26 -1.25
CA SER A 3 36.37 35.53 -2.42
C SER A 3 34.89 35.25 -2.12
N PRO A 4 33.96 36.13 -2.52
CA PRO A 4 32.53 35.93 -2.26
C PRO A 4 31.95 34.64 -2.90
N ASN A 5 32.65 34.02 -3.81
CA ASN A 5 32.20 32.80 -4.49
C ASN A 5 32.43 31.50 -3.69
N GLN A 6 33.09 31.52 -2.55
CA GLN A 6 33.29 30.32 -1.72
C GLN A 6 32.15 30.08 -0.72
N GLN A 7 31.27 31.05 -0.50
CA GLN A 7 30.10 30.88 0.36
C GLN A 7 28.92 30.27 -0.35
N GLU A 8 28.85 30.32 -1.68
CA GLU A 8 27.80 29.69 -2.48
C GLU A 8 28.03 28.17 -2.70
N ALA A 9 29.24 27.67 -2.43
CA ALA A 9 29.55 26.25 -2.56
C ALA A 9 29.24 25.41 -1.31
N GLN A 10 28.90 26.05 -0.21
CA GLN A 10 28.32 25.36 0.95
C GLN A 10 26.81 25.38 0.80
N GLY A 11 26.27 24.30 0.22
CA GLY A 11 24.86 24.10 -0.05
C GLY A 11 23.96 24.51 1.11
N THR A 12 23.67 25.80 1.17
CA THR A 12 22.54 26.31 1.96
C THR A 12 21.30 25.92 1.21
N PHE A 13 20.65 24.87 1.67
CA PHE A 13 19.29 24.57 1.24
C PHE A 13 18.45 25.85 1.37
N SER A 14 17.79 26.24 0.31
CA SER A 14 16.82 27.34 0.37
C SER A 14 15.76 26.98 1.44
N ARG A 15 15.12 28.00 2.00
CA ARG A 15 14.01 27.80 2.96
C ARG A 15 12.95 26.85 2.38
N ASP A 16 12.71 26.91 1.07
CA ASP A 16 11.72 26.10 0.38
C ASP A 16 12.21 24.65 0.21
N GLU A 17 13.50 24.42 -0.02
CA GLU A 17 14.10 23.08 -0.02
C GLU A 17 14.10 22.46 1.38
N MET A 18 14.39 23.26 2.42
CA MET A 18 14.27 22.79 3.81
C MET A 18 12.81 22.46 4.17
N LEU A 19 11.86 23.33 3.82
CA LEU A 19 10.44 23.06 4.02
C LEU A 19 9.97 21.85 3.23
N ALA A 20 10.44 21.64 2.00
CA ALA A 20 10.15 20.45 1.23
C ALA A 20 10.75 19.18 1.87
N LEU A 21 11.95 19.26 2.46
CA LEU A 21 12.57 18.18 3.21
C LEU A 21 11.79 17.87 4.51
N PHE A 22 11.30 18.90 5.22
CA PHE A 22 10.51 18.73 6.43
C PHE A 22 9.08 18.29 6.13
N ASN A 23 8.45 18.79 5.07
CA ASN A 23 7.12 18.35 4.62
C ASN A 23 7.11 16.92 4.08
N ARG A 24 8.24 16.39 3.61
CA ARG A 24 8.39 14.95 3.29
C ARG A 24 8.23 14.02 4.49
N ARG A 25 8.24 14.55 5.71
CA ARG A 25 8.02 13.77 6.94
C ARG A 25 6.54 13.55 7.25
N VAL A 26 5.64 14.30 6.64
CA VAL A 26 4.20 14.02 6.73
C VAL A 26 3.85 13.18 5.53
N ASN A 27 3.80 11.86 5.71
CA ASN A 27 3.27 10.97 4.68
C ASN A 27 1.87 11.48 4.31
N PRO A 28 1.63 11.93 3.08
CA PRO A 28 0.32 12.43 2.71
C PRO A 28 -0.71 11.33 2.89
N ILE A 29 -1.89 11.71 3.41
CA ILE A 29 -3.02 10.78 3.57
C ILE A 29 -3.87 10.86 2.31
N VAL A 30 -4.10 9.72 1.67
CA VAL A 30 -5.03 9.58 0.55
C VAL A 30 -6.26 8.81 1.06
N SER A 31 -7.42 9.44 1.05
CA SER A 31 -8.65 8.90 1.66
C SER A 31 -9.80 8.69 0.67
N ALA A 32 -9.54 8.81 -0.63
CA ALA A 32 -10.52 8.57 -1.70
C ALA A 32 -9.93 7.63 -2.75
N ALA A 33 -10.80 6.89 -3.45
CA ALA A 33 -10.40 6.07 -4.59
C ALA A 33 -9.59 6.90 -5.60
N ALA A 34 -8.43 6.40 -5.98
CA ALA A 34 -7.49 7.13 -6.82
C ALA A 34 -6.56 6.21 -7.61
N THR A 35 -6.11 6.70 -8.76
CA THR A 35 -4.85 6.26 -9.36
C THR A 35 -3.72 7.02 -8.68
N LEU A 36 -2.86 6.30 -7.96
CA LEU A 36 -1.73 6.86 -7.25
C LEU A 36 -0.63 7.27 -8.24
N THR A 37 0.17 8.25 -7.85
CA THR A 37 1.29 8.74 -8.66
C THR A 37 2.62 8.49 -7.95
N VAL A 38 3.72 8.42 -8.70
CA VAL A 38 5.08 8.29 -8.15
C VAL A 38 5.41 9.39 -7.16
N ALA A 39 4.94 10.62 -7.41
CA ALA A 39 5.13 11.76 -6.51
C ALA A 39 4.46 11.60 -5.13
N GLN A 40 3.46 10.71 -5.02
CA GLN A 40 2.79 10.36 -3.76
C GLN A 40 3.48 9.23 -3.00
N SER A 41 4.69 8.83 -3.39
CA SER A 41 5.45 7.79 -2.67
C SER A 41 5.56 8.10 -1.18
N GLY A 42 5.39 7.07 -0.34
CA GLY A 42 5.36 7.18 1.11
C GLY A 42 3.98 7.52 1.69
N SER A 43 2.94 7.74 0.85
CA SER A 43 1.60 8.03 1.33
C SER A 43 0.98 6.89 2.14
N ILE A 44 0.14 7.29 3.09
CA ILE A 44 -0.82 6.39 3.75
C ILE A 44 -2.15 6.50 3.02
N CYS A 45 -2.60 5.39 2.44
CA CYS A 45 -3.86 5.27 1.73
C CYS A 45 -4.91 4.64 2.66
N LEU A 46 -5.99 5.36 2.93
CA LEU A 46 -7.04 4.87 3.82
C LEU A 46 -8.08 4.06 3.03
N LEU A 47 -8.32 2.85 3.47
CA LEU A 47 -9.42 2.01 3.01
C LEU A 47 -10.62 2.29 3.93
N ASN A 48 -11.32 3.40 3.66
CA ASN A 48 -12.28 4.02 4.58
C ASN A 48 -13.73 3.97 4.10
N ALA A 49 -14.04 3.15 3.10
CA ALA A 49 -15.38 3.03 2.56
C ALA A 49 -15.96 1.64 2.83
N ALA A 50 -17.12 1.57 3.51
CA ALA A 50 -17.82 0.31 3.78
C ALA A 50 -18.30 -0.39 2.48
N ALA A 51 -18.59 0.37 1.43
CA ALA A 51 -18.95 -0.17 0.11
C ALA A 51 -17.75 -0.65 -0.72
N GLY A 52 -16.53 -0.56 -0.15
CA GLY A 52 -15.30 -0.84 -0.87
C GLY A 52 -14.67 0.42 -1.49
N ILE A 53 -13.39 0.30 -1.84
CA ILE A 53 -12.60 1.39 -2.43
C ILE A 53 -11.55 0.80 -3.37
N LEU A 54 -11.28 1.48 -4.49
CA LEU A 54 -10.27 1.08 -5.46
C LEU A 54 -9.10 2.05 -5.45
N TYR A 55 -7.90 1.52 -5.28
CA TYR A 55 -6.65 2.20 -5.56
C TYR A 55 -5.92 1.51 -6.72
N THR A 56 -5.44 2.30 -7.66
CA THR A 56 -4.56 1.83 -8.74
C THR A 56 -3.14 2.33 -8.47
N LEU A 57 -2.18 1.41 -8.40
CA LEU A 57 -0.76 1.74 -8.23
C LEU A 57 -0.24 2.41 -9.51
N PRO A 58 0.77 3.28 -9.42
CA PRO A 58 1.34 3.90 -10.62
C PRO A 58 2.06 2.87 -11.50
N VAL A 59 2.15 3.18 -12.79
CA VAL A 59 3.08 2.49 -13.69
C VAL A 59 4.50 2.92 -13.31
N ILE A 60 5.40 1.95 -13.11
CA ILE A 60 6.76 2.16 -12.63
C ILE A 60 7.77 2.04 -13.77
N THR A 61 8.71 2.97 -13.81
CA THR A 61 9.93 2.88 -14.62
C THR A 61 11.12 2.43 -13.77
N ALA A 62 12.25 2.16 -14.38
CA ALA A 62 13.46 1.79 -13.64
C ALA A 62 13.93 2.89 -12.67
N ALA A 63 13.62 4.15 -12.95
CA ALA A 63 13.94 5.30 -12.08
C ALA A 63 13.03 5.40 -10.84
N ASP A 64 11.88 4.73 -10.85
CA ASP A 64 10.86 4.81 -9.80
C ASP A 64 10.94 3.64 -8.80
N VAL A 65 11.95 2.79 -8.90
CA VAL A 65 12.16 1.67 -7.96
C VAL A 65 12.32 2.21 -6.55
N GLY A 66 11.62 1.58 -5.58
CA GLY A 66 11.55 2.03 -4.19
C GLY A 66 10.32 2.87 -3.86
N VAL A 67 9.53 3.31 -4.86
CA VAL A 67 8.21 3.93 -4.63
C VAL A 67 7.36 2.99 -3.79
N ASN A 68 6.73 3.52 -2.75
CA ASN A 68 5.98 2.69 -1.80
C ASN A 68 4.72 3.39 -1.28
N PHE A 69 3.73 2.58 -0.88
CA PHE A 69 2.48 3.01 -0.30
C PHE A 69 2.09 2.09 0.85
N ARG A 70 1.47 2.65 1.89
CA ARG A 70 0.89 1.90 2.99
C ARG A 70 -0.63 2.03 2.96
N PHE A 71 -1.33 0.91 3.09
CA PHE A 71 -2.79 0.83 3.08
C PHE A 71 -3.29 0.44 4.47
N ILE A 72 -4.22 1.21 5.01
CA ILE A 72 -4.80 0.97 6.34
C ILE A 72 -6.32 0.95 6.20
N GLN A 73 -6.94 -0.15 6.64
CA GLN A 73 -8.40 -0.27 6.70
C GLN A 73 -8.92 0.42 7.96
N THR A 74 -9.67 1.48 7.79
CA THR A 74 -10.25 2.28 8.87
C THR A 74 -11.75 2.06 9.04
N VAL A 75 -12.40 1.45 8.04
CA VAL A 75 -13.82 1.08 8.07
C VAL A 75 -13.94 -0.34 7.52
N THR A 76 -14.61 -1.22 8.25
CA THR A 76 -14.87 -2.60 7.79
C THR A 76 -15.74 -2.58 6.54
N ILE A 77 -15.37 -3.38 5.54
CA ILE A 77 -16.15 -3.53 4.31
C ILE A 77 -17.41 -4.35 4.63
N THR A 78 -18.56 -3.85 4.22
CA THR A 78 -19.87 -4.50 4.36
C THR A 78 -20.59 -4.70 3.04
N GLY A 79 -20.04 -4.14 1.94
CA GLY A 79 -20.55 -4.32 0.59
C GLY A 79 -19.47 -3.99 -0.43
N GLY A 80 -19.37 -4.75 -1.53
CA GLY A 80 -18.32 -4.58 -2.53
C GLY A 80 -16.95 -5.09 -2.07
N ALA A 81 -15.86 -4.48 -2.55
CA ALA A 81 -14.49 -4.86 -2.22
C ALA A 81 -13.58 -3.64 -2.05
N ALA A 82 -12.65 -3.71 -1.09
CA ALA A 82 -11.48 -2.84 -1.12
C ALA A 82 -10.40 -3.52 -1.95
N LYS A 83 -9.92 -2.83 -2.96
CA LYS A 83 -8.99 -3.36 -3.95
C LYS A 83 -7.81 -2.42 -4.15
N VAL A 84 -6.62 -3.00 -4.20
CA VAL A 84 -5.41 -2.31 -4.66
C VAL A 84 -4.87 -3.10 -5.84
N ILE A 85 -4.83 -2.47 -7.01
CA ILE A 85 -4.45 -3.09 -8.28
C ILE A 85 -3.21 -2.42 -8.86
N THR A 86 -2.36 -3.17 -9.54
CA THR A 86 -1.23 -2.63 -10.31
C THR A 86 -1.70 -1.79 -11.48
N GLY A 87 -0.95 -0.74 -11.83
CA GLY A 87 -1.31 0.20 -12.90
C GLY A 87 -1.05 -0.31 -14.31
N ALA A 88 -0.37 -1.45 -14.47
CA ALA A 88 -0.09 -2.08 -15.75
C ALA A 88 -0.42 -3.57 -15.71
N ALA A 89 -0.97 -4.12 -16.78
CA ALA A 89 -1.30 -5.54 -16.91
C ALA A 89 -0.08 -6.47 -16.84
N SER A 90 1.12 -5.94 -17.13
CA SER A 90 2.40 -6.65 -17.04
C SER A 90 3.10 -6.46 -15.68
N SER A 91 2.45 -5.86 -14.71
CA SER A 91 3.00 -5.61 -13.38
C SER A 91 2.28 -6.45 -12.34
N PHE A 92 3.04 -7.16 -11.50
CA PHE A 92 2.54 -8.19 -10.60
C PHE A 92 2.92 -7.93 -9.15
N LEU A 93 2.11 -8.44 -8.23
CA LEU A 93 2.40 -8.45 -6.81
C LEU A 93 3.24 -9.69 -6.47
N LEU A 94 4.30 -9.50 -5.69
CA LEU A 94 5.20 -10.53 -5.15
C LEU A 94 5.31 -10.35 -3.64
N GLY A 95 5.28 -11.42 -2.87
CA GLY A 95 5.42 -11.37 -1.41
C GLY A 95 4.29 -12.10 -0.71
N SER A 96 3.96 -11.70 0.51
CA SER A 96 2.87 -12.34 1.24
C SER A 96 2.17 -11.41 2.22
N VAL A 97 0.95 -11.79 2.60
CA VAL A 97 0.22 -11.18 3.70
C VAL A 97 -0.26 -12.26 4.67
N PHE A 98 -0.12 -11.98 5.95
CA PHE A 98 -0.73 -12.81 7.00
C PHE A 98 -2.18 -12.42 7.17
N GLN A 99 -3.09 -13.39 7.07
CA GLN A 99 -4.50 -13.18 7.32
C GLN A 99 -4.92 -13.91 8.59
N ALA A 100 -5.53 -13.18 9.52
CA ALA A 100 -6.14 -13.72 10.73
C ALA A 100 -7.65 -13.46 10.75
N ILE A 101 -8.38 -14.34 11.43
CA ILE A 101 -9.79 -14.14 11.72
C ILE A 101 -9.93 -13.32 13.00
N GLU A 102 -10.82 -12.33 12.98
CA GLU A 102 -11.27 -11.66 14.19
C GLU A 102 -12.14 -12.64 14.99
N ALA A 103 -11.56 -13.27 16.01
CA ALA A 103 -12.28 -14.21 16.85
C ALA A 103 -13.14 -13.44 17.86
N THR A 104 -14.45 -13.63 17.80
CA THR A 104 -15.39 -13.14 18.81
C THR A 104 -15.49 -14.06 20.02
N THR A 105 -14.97 -15.29 19.89
CA THR A 105 -14.99 -16.31 20.96
C THR A 105 -13.56 -16.82 21.19
N PRO A 106 -13.04 -16.81 22.43
CA PRO A 106 -11.73 -17.40 22.74
C PRO A 106 -11.65 -18.86 22.32
N GLY A 107 -10.59 -19.25 21.63
CA GLY A 107 -10.34 -20.62 21.15
C GLY A 107 -10.96 -20.98 19.81
N ALA A 108 -11.79 -20.12 19.20
CA ALA A 108 -12.41 -20.36 17.89
C ALA A 108 -11.53 -19.91 16.69
N ASN A 109 -10.34 -19.37 16.95
CA ASN A 109 -9.46 -18.87 15.88
C ASN A 109 -8.67 -20.04 15.24
N PRO A 110 -8.84 -20.33 13.94
CA PRO A 110 -8.09 -21.38 13.24
C PRO A 110 -6.59 -21.04 13.05
N GLY A 111 -6.11 -19.94 13.62
CA GLY A 111 -4.77 -19.41 13.41
C GLY A 111 -4.63 -18.57 12.14
N PRO A 112 -3.61 -17.76 12.06
CA PRO A 112 -3.32 -16.97 10.85
C PRO A 112 -2.86 -17.87 9.71
N LYS A 113 -3.21 -17.49 8.48
CA LYS A 113 -2.69 -18.10 7.26
C LYS A 113 -1.84 -17.11 6.49
N ASP A 114 -0.80 -17.60 5.85
CA ASP A 114 0.03 -16.85 4.93
C ASP A 114 -0.52 -17.01 3.51
N PHE A 115 -0.77 -15.89 2.84
CA PHE A 115 -1.19 -15.87 1.43
C PHE A 115 -0.12 -15.26 0.57
N VAL A 116 0.42 -16.06 -0.35
CA VAL A 116 1.53 -15.70 -1.22
C VAL A 116 1.03 -15.07 -2.51
N PHE A 117 1.64 -13.95 -2.87
CA PHE A 117 1.54 -13.29 -4.18
C PHE A 117 2.73 -13.75 -5.02
N ASN A 118 2.47 -14.37 -6.17
CA ASN A 118 3.47 -15.17 -6.91
C ASN A 118 4.38 -14.38 -7.85
N GLY A 119 4.16 -13.07 -8.02
CA GLY A 119 4.98 -12.21 -8.88
C GLY A 119 4.81 -12.43 -10.39
N SER A 120 3.78 -13.19 -10.81
CA SER A 120 3.58 -13.52 -12.23
C SER A 120 2.13 -13.48 -12.72
N THR A 121 1.15 -13.66 -11.82
CA THR A 121 -0.27 -13.65 -12.17
C THR A 121 -1.13 -12.77 -11.26
N HIS A 122 -0.69 -12.55 -10.04
CA HIS A 122 -1.44 -11.73 -9.09
C HIS A 122 -1.19 -10.25 -9.34
N VAL A 123 -2.20 -9.55 -9.83
CA VAL A 123 -2.13 -8.11 -10.13
C VAL A 123 -2.81 -7.25 -9.05
N ALA A 124 -3.55 -7.86 -8.13
CA ALA A 124 -4.29 -7.12 -7.11
C ALA A 124 -4.36 -7.87 -5.78
N ILE A 125 -4.54 -7.11 -4.70
CA ILE A 125 -5.12 -7.57 -3.44
C ILE A 125 -6.58 -7.09 -3.40
N SER A 126 -7.52 -8.01 -3.14
CA SER A 126 -8.96 -7.76 -3.12
C SER A 126 -9.59 -8.32 -1.86
N MET A 127 -10.22 -7.48 -1.09
CA MET A 127 -10.75 -7.78 0.24
C MET A 127 -12.25 -7.49 0.31
N ASN A 128 -13.03 -8.42 0.86
CA ASN A 128 -14.51 -8.37 0.85
C ASN A 128 -15.14 -8.12 2.23
N GLY A 129 -14.34 -7.89 3.27
CA GLY A 129 -14.83 -7.66 4.63
C GLY A 129 -15.18 -8.92 5.44
N THR A 130 -15.12 -10.11 4.80
CA THR A 130 -15.48 -11.39 5.45
C THR A 130 -14.38 -12.44 5.27
N THR A 131 -14.19 -12.99 4.08
CA THR A 131 -13.32 -14.15 3.86
C THR A 131 -11.91 -13.77 3.41
N SER A 132 -11.77 -12.74 2.56
CA SER A 132 -10.49 -12.32 1.99
C SER A 132 -9.87 -11.08 2.66
N GLY A 133 -10.31 -10.74 3.87
CA GLY A 133 -9.84 -9.55 4.59
C GLY A 133 -10.75 -8.34 4.43
N GLY A 134 -10.28 -7.16 4.87
CA GLY A 134 -11.03 -5.91 4.76
C GLY A 134 -11.80 -5.52 6.03
N ILE A 135 -11.43 -6.10 7.17
CA ILE A 135 -11.87 -5.65 8.48
C ILE A 135 -10.95 -4.52 8.97
N ILE A 136 -11.51 -3.61 9.75
CA ILE A 136 -10.78 -2.52 10.41
C ILE A 136 -9.51 -3.03 11.12
N GLY A 137 -8.39 -2.33 10.92
CA GLY A 137 -7.08 -2.74 11.43
C GLY A 137 -6.28 -3.65 10.48
N THR A 138 -6.77 -3.94 9.26
CA THR A 138 -5.96 -4.44 8.17
C THR A 138 -4.90 -3.38 7.80
N ASP A 139 -3.64 -3.80 7.65
CA ASP A 139 -2.50 -2.92 7.37
C ASP A 139 -1.49 -3.67 6.50
N PHE A 140 -1.22 -3.15 5.31
CA PHE A 140 -0.21 -3.70 4.42
C PHE A 140 0.51 -2.61 3.64
N ARG A 141 1.69 -2.94 3.15
CA ARG A 141 2.52 -2.05 2.34
C ARG A 141 2.86 -2.69 1.01
N VAL A 142 2.97 -1.87 -0.02
CA VAL A 142 3.53 -2.24 -1.31
C VAL A 142 4.74 -1.38 -1.63
N THR A 143 5.77 -1.98 -2.26
CA THR A 143 7.00 -1.30 -2.66
C THR A 143 7.39 -1.76 -4.06
N ALA A 144 7.65 -0.83 -4.98
CA ALA A 144 8.11 -1.14 -6.32
C ALA A 144 9.52 -1.73 -6.29
N LEU A 145 9.70 -2.94 -6.79
CA LEU A 145 10.99 -3.61 -6.94
C LEU A 145 11.57 -3.44 -8.34
N SER A 146 10.71 -3.37 -9.34
CA SER A 146 11.06 -3.22 -10.75
C SER A 146 9.87 -2.64 -11.52
N PRO A 147 10.01 -2.30 -12.81
CA PRO A 147 8.89 -1.88 -13.65
C PRO A 147 7.71 -2.88 -13.71
N THR A 148 7.99 -4.15 -13.43
CA THR A 148 6.99 -5.23 -13.54
C THR A 148 6.65 -5.91 -12.22
N GLN A 149 7.25 -5.48 -11.09
CA GLN A 149 7.03 -6.13 -9.80
C GLN A 149 6.89 -5.16 -8.65
N TRP A 150 5.86 -5.40 -7.83
CA TRP A 150 5.61 -4.77 -6.56
C TRP A 150 5.72 -5.80 -5.43
N PHE A 151 6.52 -5.51 -4.43
CA PHE A 151 6.57 -6.31 -3.20
C PHE A 151 5.43 -5.93 -2.27
N ILE A 152 4.65 -6.92 -1.84
CA ILE A 152 3.57 -6.74 -0.88
C ILE A 152 3.90 -7.49 0.41
N GLN A 153 3.65 -6.83 1.54
CA GLN A 153 3.75 -7.45 2.87
C GLN A 153 2.78 -6.79 3.85
N GLY A 154 2.29 -7.55 4.81
CA GLY A 154 1.45 -6.98 5.84
C GLY A 154 0.52 -7.98 6.52
N TYR A 155 -0.52 -7.41 7.11
CA TYR A 155 -1.49 -8.13 7.89
C TYR A 155 -2.91 -7.79 7.43
N VAL A 156 -3.74 -8.81 7.23
CA VAL A 156 -5.14 -8.69 6.79
C VAL A 156 -6.04 -9.34 7.81
N LYS A 157 -7.15 -8.70 8.14
CA LYS A 157 -8.16 -9.22 9.07
C LYS A 157 -9.42 -9.64 8.32
N ALA A 158 -9.93 -10.83 8.64
CA ALA A 158 -11.19 -11.39 8.15
C ALA A 158 -12.11 -11.75 9.31
N SER A 159 -13.40 -11.99 9.03
CA SER A 159 -14.39 -12.43 10.04
C SER A 159 -14.97 -13.82 9.77
N GLY A 160 -14.76 -14.36 8.60
CA GLY A 160 -15.30 -15.66 8.16
C GLY A 160 -14.22 -16.68 7.82
N THR A 161 -14.58 -17.69 7.06
CA THR A 161 -13.63 -18.67 6.54
C THR A 161 -12.58 -17.98 5.70
N ILE A 162 -11.29 -18.25 5.99
CA ILE A 162 -10.17 -17.57 5.34
C ILE A 162 -10.05 -18.02 3.88
N GLU A 163 -10.11 -17.05 2.98
CA GLU A 163 -9.84 -17.19 1.55
C GLU A 163 -8.72 -16.25 1.10
N THR A 164 -8.10 -16.56 -0.02
CA THR A 164 -7.02 -15.73 -0.55
C THR A 164 -7.49 -14.33 -0.93
N PRO A 165 -6.78 -13.26 -0.50
CA PRO A 165 -7.01 -11.92 -1.01
C PRO A 165 -6.29 -11.66 -2.34
N ALA A 166 -5.43 -12.57 -2.82
CA ALA A 166 -4.71 -12.41 -4.07
C ALA A 166 -5.64 -12.57 -5.27
N ALA A 167 -5.60 -11.60 -6.19
CA ALA A 167 -6.49 -11.54 -7.35
C ALA A 167 -5.70 -11.35 -8.65
N THR A 168 -6.26 -11.86 -9.74
CA THR A 168 -5.70 -11.80 -11.11
C THR A 168 -6.35 -10.74 -11.99
N SER A 169 -7.30 -9.98 -11.43
CA SER A 169 -8.00 -8.89 -12.12
C SER A 169 -8.50 -7.84 -11.14
#